data_f89c649378959cd0e79ee32ae8b29553
#
_entry.id   f89c649378959cd0e79ee32ae8b29553
#
_cell.length_a   1.000
_cell.length_b   1.000
_cell.length_c   1.000
_cell.angle_alpha   90.00
_cell.angle_beta   90.00
_cell.angle_gamma   90.00
#
_symmetry.space_group_name_H-M   'P 1'
#
loop_
_entity.id
_entity.type
_entity.pdbx_description
1 polymer ?
#
loop_
_entity_poly.entity_id
_entity_poly.type
_entity_poly.pdbx_seq_one_letter_code
_entity_poly.pdbx_strand_id
1 'polypeptide(L)'
;MNKVGISTASFFLKVLTEDTFALIKSLGAECAEVFLTTNYEYSEEFGKLLKERQQQAGLEIYSVHSLNTTFEPQLFNPAPRTVNDALIPFRNVLARAKDLGAKEYTFHGQSRLKKTASFNYEKVGNRLEELNAEAREYGVTIGLENVHWAIYNQPEVFEEIKNFAPTLGCVLDIKQAWQSGRDWKEYVDIMGDRLMNVHLCDHTSEGKTCVVGKGVFDFKELISYLHKKGYTGPLIIEQYASDYTDFSEIGEAVRYLKKLVEDEYALKIWL
;
A
#
# COMPACT_ATOMS: atom_id res chain seq x y z
N MET A 1 15.53 4.75 -10.40
CA MET A 1 15.56 4.98 -8.92
C MET A 1 14.16 4.84 -8.38
N ASN A 2 14.03 4.31 -7.16
CA ASN A 2 12.75 4.24 -6.48
C ASN A 2 12.25 5.66 -6.16
N LYS A 3 10.98 5.95 -6.45
CA LYS A 3 10.35 7.20 -6.01
C LYS A 3 10.01 7.13 -4.53
N VAL A 4 10.16 8.23 -3.82
CA VAL A 4 9.69 8.36 -2.45
C VAL A 4 8.36 9.08 -2.45
N GLY A 5 7.34 8.43 -1.89
CA GLY A 5 5.98 8.92 -1.81
C GLY A 5 5.44 8.97 -0.38
N ILE A 6 4.22 9.46 -0.25
CA ILE A 6 3.48 9.51 1.02
C ILE A 6 2.06 9.01 0.76
N SER A 7 1.56 8.13 1.64
CA SER A 7 0.13 7.78 1.70
C SER A 7 -0.67 8.90 2.36
N THR A 8 -1.80 9.28 1.77
CA THR A 8 -2.72 10.27 2.39
C THR A 8 -3.26 9.77 3.73
N ALA A 9 -3.21 8.45 3.99
CA ALA A 9 -3.50 7.86 5.30
C ALA A 9 -2.64 8.46 6.42
N SER A 10 -1.41 8.90 6.11
CA SER A 10 -0.54 9.56 7.10
C SER A 10 -1.12 10.87 7.65
N PHE A 11 -2.07 11.47 6.94
CA PHE A 11 -2.73 12.73 7.35
C PHE A 11 -4.18 12.51 7.82
N PHE A 12 -4.62 11.26 7.93
CA PHE A 12 -5.99 10.93 8.33
C PHE A 12 -6.39 11.65 9.63
N LEU A 13 -7.59 12.22 9.65
CA LEU A 13 -8.15 13.08 10.71
C LEU A 13 -7.45 14.43 10.95
N LYS A 14 -6.36 14.75 10.25
CA LYS A 14 -5.69 16.07 10.32
C LYS A 14 -5.98 16.93 9.09
N VAL A 15 -6.05 16.30 7.91
CA VAL A 15 -6.25 16.99 6.63
C VAL A 15 -7.25 16.17 5.80
N LEU A 16 -8.15 16.83 5.07
CA LEU A 16 -9.05 16.15 4.12
C LEU A 16 -8.24 15.56 2.98
N THR A 17 -8.65 14.40 2.47
CA THR A 17 -7.91 13.65 1.45
C THR A 17 -7.58 14.51 0.23
N GLU A 18 -8.54 15.28 -0.28
CA GLU A 18 -8.37 16.18 -1.43
C GLU A 18 -7.38 17.34 -1.20
N ASP A 19 -7.18 17.75 0.04
CA ASP A 19 -6.26 18.85 0.39
C ASP A 19 -4.84 18.35 0.69
N THR A 20 -4.64 17.03 0.80
CA THR A 20 -3.31 16.44 1.08
C THR A 20 -2.35 16.56 -0.12
N PHE A 21 -2.84 16.62 -1.36
CA PHE A 21 -1.99 16.52 -2.54
C PHE A 21 -0.99 17.69 -2.66
N ALA A 22 -1.45 18.91 -2.41
CA ALA A 22 -0.59 20.08 -2.37
C ALA A 22 0.42 20.02 -1.21
N LEU A 23 -0.03 19.52 -0.05
CA LEU A 23 0.83 19.30 1.12
C LEU A 23 1.90 18.25 0.80
N ILE A 24 1.54 17.08 0.31
CA ILE A 24 2.47 16.00 -0.07
C ILE A 24 3.54 16.53 -1.04
N LYS A 25 3.11 17.27 -2.05
CA LYS A 25 4.04 17.89 -3.00
C LYS A 25 4.98 18.89 -2.33
N SER A 26 4.48 19.72 -1.41
CA SER A 26 5.28 20.70 -0.68
C SER A 26 6.31 20.06 0.26
N LEU A 27 6.03 18.86 0.76
CA LEU A 27 6.94 18.06 1.58
C LEU A 27 8.05 17.37 0.77
N GLY A 28 8.01 17.48 -0.58
CA GLY A 28 9.05 16.99 -1.48
C GLY A 28 8.85 15.56 -1.96
N ALA A 29 7.69 14.95 -1.73
CA ALA A 29 7.37 13.62 -2.25
C ALA A 29 7.16 13.66 -3.78
N GLU A 30 7.47 12.54 -4.44
CA GLU A 30 7.43 12.40 -5.91
C GLU A 30 6.13 11.76 -6.39
N CYS A 31 5.51 10.95 -5.53
CA CYS A 31 4.22 10.32 -5.78
C CYS A 31 3.42 10.19 -4.47
N ALA A 32 2.18 9.73 -4.59
CA ALA A 32 1.34 9.46 -3.44
C ALA A 32 0.55 8.16 -3.62
N GLU A 33 0.12 7.62 -2.49
CA GLU A 33 -0.99 6.70 -2.38
C GLU A 33 -2.22 7.45 -1.85
N VAL A 34 -3.40 7.19 -2.41
CA VAL A 34 -4.64 7.84 -1.98
C VAL A 34 -5.48 6.90 -1.14
N PHE A 35 -5.65 7.21 0.12
CA PHE A 35 -6.50 6.48 1.05
C PHE A 35 -7.92 7.01 1.04
N LEU A 36 -8.88 6.18 0.66
CA LEU A 36 -10.31 6.48 0.57
C LEU A 36 -11.06 5.75 1.68
N THR A 37 -11.91 6.46 2.43
CA THR A 37 -12.50 5.93 3.67
C THR A 37 -14.01 5.83 3.67
N THR A 38 -14.69 6.54 2.76
CA THR A 38 -16.15 6.67 2.78
C THR A 38 -16.78 6.41 1.42
N ASN A 39 -18.09 6.07 1.41
CA ASN A 39 -18.84 5.92 0.16
C ASN A 39 -18.87 7.21 -0.69
N TYR A 40 -18.79 8.39 -0.04
CA TYR A 40 -18.68 9.65 -0.76
C TYR A 40 -17.35 9.76 -1.49
N GLU A 41 -16.25 9.35 -0.84
CA GLU A 41 -14.93 9.33 -1.45
C GLU A 41 -14.78 8.31 -2.57
N TYR A 42 -15.66 7.32 -2.65
CA TYR A 42 -15.74 6.40 -3.80
C TYR A 42 -16.57 6.95 -4.96
N SER A 43 -17.29 8.07 -4.79
CA SER A 43 -18.19 8.64 -5.79
C SER A 43 -17.45 9.25 -6.98
N GLU A 44 -18.15 9.36 -8.12
CA GLU A 44 -17.65 10.05 -9.31
C GLU A 44 -17.39 11.54 -9.06
N GLU A 45 -18.26 12.17 -8.24
CA GLU A 45 -18.13 13.57 -7.87
C GLU A 45 -16.80 13.82 -7.15
N PHE A 46 -16.49 13.00 -6.15
CA PHE A 46 -15.24 13.10 -5.42
C PHE A 46 -14.03 12.76 -6.29
N GLY A 47 -14.15 11.79 -7.20
CA GLY A 47 -13.11 11.48 -8.18
C GLY A 47 -12.75 12.66 -9.08
N LYS A 48 -13.74 13.45 -9.51
CA LYS A 48 -13.52 14.70 -10.27
C LYS A 48 -12.74 15.72 -9.44
N LEU A 49 -13.13 15.91 -8.18
CA LEU A 49 -12.44 16.78 -7.24
C LEU A 49 -10.97 16.34 -7.03
N LEU A 50 -10.74 15.06 -6.77
CA LEU A 50 -9.38 14.52 -6.63
C LEU A 50 -8.55 14.72 -7.89
N LYS A 51 -9.13 14.51 -9.07
CA LYS A 51 -8.44 14.71 -10.35
C LYS A 51 -8.03 16.16 -10.55
N GLU A 52 -8.91 17.10 -10.21
CA GLU A 52 -8.60 18.53 -10.23
C GLU A 52 -7.45 18.87 -9.29
N ARG A 53 -7.50 18.41 -8.03
CA ARG A 53 -6.46 18.62 -7.03
C ARG A 53 -5.12 17.99 -7.44
N GLN A 54 -5.17 16.79 -8.04
CA GLN A 54 -3.98 16.13 -8.58
C GLN A 54 -3.29 16.98 -9.65
N GLN A 55 -4.07 17.52 -10.59
CA GLN A 55 -3.55 18.37 -11.67
C GLN A 55 -2.97 19.67 -11.12
N GLN A 56 -3.64 20.34 -10.18
CA GLN A 56 -3.17 21.55 -9.54
C GLN A 56 -1.84 21.33 -8.79
N ALA A 57 -1.70 20.21 -8.09
CA ALA A 57 -0.48 19.88 -7.34
C ALA A 57 0.64 19.35 -8.26
N GLY A 58 0.34 18.87 -9.46
CA GLY A 58 1.31 18.18 -10.32
C GLY A 58 1.89 16.95 -9.63
N LEU A 59 1.03 16.17 -8.90
CA LEU A 59 1.44 15.02 -8.12
C LEU A 59 1.05 13.72 -8.84
N GLU A 60 2.00 12.79 -8.97
CA GLU A 60 1.71 11.44 -9.45
C GLU A 60 0.99 10.64 -8.37
N ILE A 61 -0.12 9.99 -8.71
CA ILE A 61 -0.77 9.01 -7.85
C ILE A 61 -0.35 7.62 -8.34
N TYR A 62 0.35 6.88 -7.49
CA TYR A 62 0.83 5.54 -7.80
C TYR A 62 -0.20 4.47 -7.48
N SER A 63 -0.82 4.56 -6.30
CA SER A 63 -1.77 3.59 -5.79
C SER A 63 -2.99 4.26 -5.15
N VAL A 64 -4.05 3.47 -5.03
CA VAL A 64 -5.23 3.79 -4.23
C VAL A 64 -5.39 2.72 -3.16
N HIS A 65 -5.82 3.12 -1.99
CA HIS A 65 -6.01 2.27 -0.85
C HIS A 65 -7.40 2.54 -0.26
N SER A 66 -8.18 1.53 0.07
CA SER A 66 -9.50 1.72 0.67
C SER A 66 -9.52 1.31 2.15
N LEU A 67 -10.42 1.93 2.93
CA LEU A 67 -10.70 1.44 4.28
C LEU A 67 -11.37 0.06 4.17
N ASN A 68 -10.58 -1.00 4.35
CA ASN A 68 -10.95 -2.38 4.05
C ASN A 68 -12.20 -2.89 4.81
N THR A 69 -12.46 -2.38 6.00
CA THR A 69 -13.57 -2.84 6.84
C THR A 69 -14.95 -2.59 6.22
N THR A 70 -15.03 -1.75 5.20
CA THR A 70 -16.30 -1.38 4.57
C THR A 70 -16.85 -2.46 3.65
N PHE A 71 -16.04 -3.05 2.77
CA PHE A 71 -16.55 -4.00 1.78
C PHE A 71 -15.59 -5.14 1.40
N GLU A 72 -14.26 -4.99 1.53
CA GLU A 72 -13.31 -5.99 1.06
C GLU A 72 -13.55 -7.39 1.64
N PRO A 73 -13.79 -7.57 2.97
CA PRO A 73 -14.07 -8.88 3.51
C PRO A 73 -15.33 -9.52 2.92
N GLN A 74 -16.30 -8.70 2.51
CA GLN A 74 -17.57 -9.17 1.95
C GLN A 74 -17.45 -9.70 0.52
N LEU A 75 -16.39 -9.35 -0.19
CA LEU A 75 -16.07 -9.91 -1.51
C LEU A 75 -15.81 -11.43 -1.47
N PHE A 76 -15.49 -11.97 -0.29
CA PHE A 76 -15.25 -13.40 -0.05
C PHE A 76 -16.42 -14.11 0.66
N ASN A 77 -17.54 -13.42 0.81
CA ASN A 77 -18.70 -13.98 1.50
C ASN A 77 -19.31 -15.14 0.69
N PRO A 78 -19.78 -16.24 1.32
CA PRO A 78 -20.44 -17.32 0.61
C PRO A 78 -21.83 -16.95 0.06
N ALA A 79 -22.45 -15.87 0.55
CA ALA A 79 -23.75 -15.39 0.10
C ALA A 79 -23.62 -14.49 -1.15
N PRO A 80 -24.17 -14.90 -2.31
CA PRO A 80 -23.97 -14.13 -3.56
C PRO A 80 -24.50 -12.68 -3.49
N ARG A 81 -25.56 -12.42 -2.76
CA ARG A 81 -26.12 -11.05 -2.61
C ARG A 81 -25.13 -10.13 -1.88
N THR A 82 -24.48 -10.63 -0.83
CA THR A 82 -23.46 -9.89 -0.08
C THR A 82 -22.25 -9.57 -0.97
N VAL A 83 -21.83 -10.53 -1.79
CA VAL A 83 -20.76 -10.31 -2.78
C VAL A 83 -21.16 -9.25 -3.79
N ASN A 84 -22.37 -9.33 -4.34
CA ASN A 84 -22.86 -8.36 -5.32
C ASN A 84 -22.90 -6.93 -4.75
N ASP A 85 -23.33 -6.79 -3.50
CA ASP A 85 -23.36 -5.49 -2.83
C ASP A 85 -21.92 -4.96 -2.59
N ALA A 86 -20.97 -5.83 -2.25
CA ALA A 86 -19.57 -5.45 -2.05
C ALA A 86 -18.83 -5.11 -3.37
N LEU A 87 -19.24 -5.67 -4.48
CA LEU A 87 -18.67 -5.36 -5.80
C LEU A 87 -18.98 -3.91 -6.24
N ILE A 88 -20.05 -3.29 -5.73
CA ILE A 88 -20.39 -1.90 -6.06
C ILE A 88 -19.28 -0.94 -5.58
N PRO A 89 -18.96 -0.84 -4.27
CA PRO A 89 -17.88 0.02 -3.81
C PRO A 89 -16.52 -0.41 -4.36
N PHE A 90 -16.26 -1.70 -4.54
CA PHE A 90 -15.03 -2.19 -5.17
C PHE A 90 -14.81 -1.57 -6.56
N ARG A 91 -15.82 -1.63 -7.43
CA ARG A 91 -15.78 -1.03 -8.78
C ARG A 91 -15.64 0.48 -8.73
N ASN A 92 -16.28 1.14 -7.75
CA ASN A 92 -16.15 2.57 -7.56
C ASN A 92 -14.73 2.97 -7.19
N VAL A 93 -14.05 2.22 -6.30
CA VAL A 93 -12.64 2.44 -5.96
C VAL A 93 -11.74 2.24 -7.18
N LEU A 94 -11.97 1.17 -7.96
CA LEU A 94 -11.22 0.94 -9.21
C LEU A 94 -11.41 2.07 -10.22
N ALA A 95 -12.63 2.60 -10.35
CA ALA A 95 -12.89 3.76 -11.20
C ALA A 95 -12.13 5.00 -10.72
N ARG A 96 -12.05 5.25 -9.42
CA ARG A 96 -11.22 6.35 -8.85
C ARG A 96 -9.74 6.13 -9.10
N ALA A 97 -9.25 4.91 -8.94
CA ALA A 97 -7.87 4.58 -9.26
C ALA A 97 -7.54 4.88 -10.74
N LYS A 98 -8.43 4.47 -11.65
CA LYS A 98 -8.32 4.78 -13.08
C LYS A 98 -8.33 6.28 -13.37
N ASP A 99 -9.27 7.05 -12.77
CA ASP A 99 -9.39 8.50 -12.96
C ASP A 99 -8.08 9.23 -12.55
N LEU A 100 -7.43 8.76 -11.49
CA LEU A 100 -6.18 9.29 -10.98
C LEU A 100 -4.94 8.78 -11.73
N GLY A 101 -5.09 7.77 -12.59
CA GLY A 101 -3.99 7.13 -13.31
C GLY A 101 -3.12 6.24 -12.41
N ALA A 102 -3.68 5.78 -11.29
CA ALA A 102 -3.01 4.83 -10.41
C ALA A 102 -2.81 3.48 -11.11
N LYS A 103 -1.73 2.80 -10.74
CA LYS A 103 -1.34 1.50 -11.30
C LYS A 103 -1.75 0.34 -10.41
N GLU A 104 -2.01 0.65 -9.15
CA GLU A 104 -2.21 -0.32 -8.10
C GLU A 104 -3.39 0.06 -7.20
N TYR A 105 -4.08 -0.97 -6.71
CA TYR A 105 -5.00 -0.89 -5.59
C TYR A 105 -4.47 -1.74 -4.44
N THR A 106 -4.01 -1.08 -3.36
CA THR A 106 -3.57 -1.73 -2.13
C THR A 106 -4.76 -2.38 -1.43
N PHE A 107 -4.74 -3.70 -1.34
CA PHE A 107 -5.88 -4.53 -0.95
C PHE A 107 -5.56 -5.37 0.29
N HIS A 108 -6.40 -5.27 1.32
CA HIS A 108 -6.24 -6.04 2.56
C HIS A 108 -7.03 -7.35 2.57
N GLY A 109 -8.18 -7.37 1.89
CA GLY A 109 -9.05 -8.53 1.79
C GLY A 109 -9.69 -8.94 3.11
N GLN A 110 -9.52 -10.21 3.50
CA GLN A 110 -10.22 -10.82 4.61
C GLN A 110 -9.53 -10.61 5.95
N SER A 111 -10.30 -10.15 6.96
CA SER A 111 -9.83 -10.09 8.35
C SER A 111 -9.80 -11.48 8.99
N ARG A 112 -8.81 -11.71 9.85
CA ARG A 112 -8.69 -12.93 10.65
C ARG A 112 -9.57 -12.85 11.88
N LEU A 113 -10.82 -13.31 11.78
CA LEU A 113 -11.80 -13.22 12.88
C LEU A 113 -11.66 -14.31 13.94
N LYS A 114 -11.08 -15.49 13.62
CA LYS A 114 -10.86 -16.62 14.54
C LYS A 114 -9.67 -17.45 14.07
N LYS A 115 -9.12 -18.32 14.94
CA LYS A 115 -8.26 -19.43 14.49
C LYS A 115 -9.11 -20.32 13.58
N THR A 116 -8.92 -20.18 12.28
CA THR A 116 -9.62 -21.00 11.29
C THR A 116 -9.02 -22.39 11.27
N ALA A 117 -9.87 -23.39 11.25
CA ALA A 117 -9.45 -24.80 11.24
C ALA A 117 -8.69 -25.18 9.94
N SER A 118 -8.95 -24.52 8.83
CA SER A 118 -8.18 -24.63 7.58
C SER A 118 -8.44 -23.43 6.71
N PHE A 119 -7.37 -22.84 6.16
CA PHE A 119 -7.44 -21.81 5.14
C PHE A 119 -7.41 -22.50 3.76
N ASN A 120 -8.41 -22.22 2.93
CA ASN A 120 -8.47 -22.78 1.59
C ASN A 120 -7.81 -21.84 0.60
N TYR A 121 -6.52 -22.04 0.33
CA TYR A 121 -5.70 -21.22 -0.58
C TYR A 121 -6.26 -21.20 -2.00
N GLU A 122 -6.74 -22.34 -2.52
CA GLU A 122 -7.32 -22.45 -3.85
C GLU A 122 -8.55 -21.55 -4.00
N LYS A 123 -9.51 -21.68 -3.09
CA LYS A 123 -10.73 -20.88 -3.13
C LYS A 123 -10.45 -19.39 -3.03
N VAL A 124 -9.57 -18.99 -2.11
CA VAL A 124 -9.24 -17.59 -1.89
C VAL A 124 -8.38 -17.06 -3.02
N GLY A 125 -7.39 -17.82 -3.49
CA GLY A 125 -6.53 -17.44 -4.60
C GLY A 125 -7.33 -17.26 -5.89
N ASN A 126 -8.20 -18.21 -6.24
CA ASN A 126 -9.08 -18.09 -7.40
C ASN A 126 -9.97 -16.83 -7.31
N ARG A 127 -10.50 -16.53 -6.13
CA ARG A 127 -11.29 -15.31 -5.94
C ARG A 127 -10.46 -14.04 -6.09
N LEU A 128 -9.25 -14.00 -5.55
CA LEU A 128 -8.33 -12.88 -5.74
C LEU A 128 -7.96 -12.69 -7.22
N GLU A 129 -7.76 -13.78 -7.97
CA GLU A 129 -7.47 -13.70 -9.40
C GLU A 129 -8.67 -13.15 -10.19
N GLU A 130 -9.91 -13.57 -9.86
CA GLU A 130 -11.13 -13.01 -10.46
C GLU A 130 -11.23 -11.49 -10.20
N LEU A 131 -11.01 -11.06 -8.95
CA LEU A 131 -11.04 -9.63 -8.59
C LEU A 131 -9.93 -8.85 -9.30
N ASN A 132 -8.73 -9.44 -9.40
CA ASN A 132 -7.62 -8.81 -10.10
C ASN A 132 -7.85 -8.73 -11.62
N ALA A 133 -8.47 -9.74 -12.21
CA ALA A 133 -8.86 -9.70 -13.61
C ALA A 133 -9.85 -8.55 -13.88
N GLU A 134 -10.83 -8.34 -13.00
CA GLU A 134 -11.75 -7.20 -13.07
C GLU A 134 -11.02 -5.87 -12.87
N ALA A 135 -10.08 -5.77 -11.92
CA ALA A 135 -9.29 -4.55 -11.69
C ALA A 135 -8.45 -4.17 -12.93
N ARG A 136 -7.92 -5.16 -13.64
CA ARG A 136 -7.14 -4.94 -14.87
C ARG A 136 -7.96 -4.34 -16.01
N GLU A 137 -9.27 -4.49 -16.04
CA GLU A 137 -10.16 -3.80 -16.98
C GLU A 137 -10.17 -2.27 -16.75
N TYR A 138 -9.84 -1.84 -15.54
CA TYR A 138 -9.65 -0.43 -15.19
C TYR A 138 -8.19 0.04 -15.38
N GLY A 139 -7.29 -0.85 -15.80
CA GLY A 139 -5.86 -0.56 -15.92
C GLY A 139 -5.12 -0.58 -14.58
N VAL A 140 -5.68 -1.23 -13.57
CA VAL A 140 -5.18 -1.31 -12.20
C VAL A 140 -4.87 -2.77 -11.85
N THR A 141 -3.81 -3.00 -11.08
CA THR A 141 -3.50 -4.33 -10.52
C THR A 141 -3.76 -4.31 -9.02
N ILE A 142 -4.39 -5.35 -8.49
CA ILE A 142 -4.52 -5.51 -7.04
C ILE A 142 -3.16 -5.88 -6.46
N GLY A 143 -2.68 -5.10 -5.49
CA GLY A 143 -1.54 -5.40 -4.65
C GLY A 143 -2.00 -5.93 -3.28
N LEU A 144 -1.87 -7.23 -3.03
CA LEU A 144 -2.23 -7.83 -1.75
C LEU A 144 -1.20 -7.47 -0.69
N GLU A 145 -1.65 -6.84 0.40
CA GLU A 145 -0.78 -6.39 1.49
C GLU A 145 -0.66 -7.42 2.62
N ASN A 146 0.52 -7.51 3.25
CA ASN A 146 0.83 -8.42 4.36
C ASN A 146 0.30 -7.96 5.73
N VAL A 147 -0.95 -7.54 5.81
CA VAL A 147 -1.51 -6.93 7.01
C VAL A 147 -1.59 -7.92 8.19
N HIS A 148 -1.05 -7.56 9.37
CA HIS A 148 -0.90 -8.45 10.52
C HIS A 148 -2.22 -9.03 11.08
N TRP A 149 -3.33 -8.29 10.97
CA TRP A 149 -4.66 -8.73 11.39
C TRP A 149 -5.45 -9.45 10.28
N ALA A 150 -4.96 -9.44 9.04
CA ALA A 150 -5.55 -10.19 7.93
C ALA A 150 -5.11 -11.67 7.95
N ILE A 151 -5.76 -12.47 7.13
CA ILE A 151 -5.37 -13.87 6.94
C ILE A 151 -4.09 -14.03 6.13
N TYR A 152 -3.64 -12.97 5.46
CA TYR A 152 -2.45 -12.91 4.59
C TYR A 152 -1.20 -12.43 5.33
N ASN A 153 -1.15 -12.58 6.64
CA ASN A 153 -0.10 -11.99 7.48
C ASN A 153 1.20 -12.80 7.58
N GLN A 154 1.32 -13.90 6.85
CA GLN A 154 2.53 -14.73 6.86
C GLN A 154 3.10 -14.87 5.44
N PRO A 155 4.44 -14.87 5.27
CA PRO A 155 5.08 -14.98 3.96
C PRO A 155 4.61 -16.19 3.16
N GLU A 156 4.43 -17.33 3.82
CA GLU A 156 4.02 -18.59 3.20
C GLU A 156 2.66 -18.49 2.50
N VAL A 157 1.78 -17.60 2.97
CA VAL A 157 0.47 -17.37 2.33
C VAL A 157 0.63 -16.81 0.93
N PHE A 158 1.61 -15.92 0.69
CA PHE A 158 1.89 -15.33 -0.62
C PHE A 158 2.46 -16.37 -1.60
N GLU A 159 3.23 -17.35 -1.10
CA GLU A 159 3.73 -18.46 -1.91
C GLU A 159 2.59 -19.39 -2.35
N GLU A 160 1.71 -19.78 -1.41
CA GLU A 160 0.57 -20.65 -1.70
C GLU A 160 -0.45 -19.99 -2.63
N ILE A 161 -0.80 -18.72 -2.38
CA ILE A 161 -1.77 -17.97 -3.21
C ILE A 161 -1.27 -17.78 -4.64
N LYS A 162 0.03 -17.65 -4.87
CA LYS A 162 0.63 -17.49 -6.20
C LYS A 162 0.21 -18.59 -7.17
N ASN A 163 0.00 -19.80 -6.68
CA ASN A 163 -0.41 -20.93 -7.52
C ASN A 163 -1.82 -20.76 -8.10
N PHE A 164 -2.66 -19.97 -7.47
CA PHE A 164 -4.07 -19.75 -7.82
C PHE A 164 -4.36 -18.32 -8.29
N ALA A 165 -3.48 -17.38 -7.98
CA ALA A 165 -3.57 -15.98 -8.39
C ALA A 165 -2.21 -15.49 -8.94
N PRO A 166 -1.77 -16.03 -10.10
CA PRO A 166 -0.43 -15.74 -10.64
C PRO A 166 -0.25 -14.31 -11.12
N THR A 167 -1.33 -13.59 -11.43
CA THR A 167 -1.27 -12.20 -11.90
C THR A 167 -1.44 -11.15 -10.80
N LEU A 168 -1.69 -11.60 -9.57
CA LEU A 168 -1.88 -10.74 -8.40
C LEU A 168 -0.55 -10.07 -8.00
N GLY A 169 -0.58 -8.75 -7.80
CA GLY A 169 0.53 -8.00 -7.21
C GLY A 169 0.60 -8.18 -5.69
N CYS A 170 1.69 -7.70 -5.12
CA CYS A 170 1.92 -7.72 -3.67
C CYS A 170 2.38 -6.34 -3.18
N VAL A 171 2.00 -6.01 -1.94
CA VAL A 171 2.47 -4.83 -1.21
C VAL A 171 3.14 -5.31 0.07
N LEU A 172 4.35 -4.82 0.32
CA LEU A 172 5.05 -5.04 1.58
C LEU A 172 4.84 -3.84 2.49
N ASP A 173 4.20 -4.03 3.61
CA ASP A 173 4.26 -3.10 4.73
C ASP A 173 5.25 -3.65 5.79
N ILE A 174 6.35 -2.93 6.04
CA ILE A 174 7.39 -3.37 6.98
C ILE A 174 6.90 -3.34 8.42
N LYS A 175 6.00 -2.44 8.79
CA LYS A 175 5.34 -2.39 10.11
C LYS A 175 4.49 -3.63 10.33
N GLN A 176 3.71 -4.04 9.32
CA GLN A 176 2.86 -5.21 9.39
C GLN A 176 3.68 -6.51 9.45
N ALA A 177 4.82 -6.59 8.75
CA ALA A 177 5.76 -7.70 8.85
C ALA A 177 6.27 -7.85 10.27
N TRP A 178 6.79 -6.77 10.85
CA TRP A 178 7.26 -6.74 12.23
C TRP A 178 6.15 -7.10 13.25
N GLN A 179 4.95 -6.53 13.10
CA GLN A 179 3.79 -6.85 13.97
C GLN A 179 3.34 -8.31 13.83
N SER A 180 3.63 -8.95 12.70
CA SER A 180 3.38 -10.38 12.46
C SER A 180 4.49 -11.27 13.03
N GLY A 181 5.54 -10.69 13.62
CA GLY A 181 6.69 -11.39 14.17
C GLY A 181 7.60 -12.01 13.10
N ARG A 182 7.64 -11.44 11.90
CA ARG A 182 8.40 -11.94 10.75
C ARG A 182 9.41 -10.92 10.25
N ASP A 183 10.48 -11.41 9.65
CA ASP A 183 11.44 -10.57 8.93
C ASP A 183 10.84 -10.11 7.58
N TRP A 184 10.91 -8.82 7.30
CA TRP A 184 10.45 -8.25 6.04
C TRP A 184 11.15 -8.84 4.80
N LYS A 185 12.38 -9.35 4.95
CA LYS A 185 13.15 -10.00 3.89
C LYS A 185 12.45 -11.26 3.38
N GLU A 186 11.80 -12.02 4.28
CA GLU A 186 11.04 -13.21 3.91
C GLU A 186 9.91 -12.86 2.93
N TYR A 187 9.22 -11.73 3.16
CA TYR A 187 8.18 -11.26 2.24
C TYR A 187 8.76 -10.81 0.90
N VAL A 188 9.85 -10.02 0.92
CA VAL A 188 10.51 -9.58 -0.34
C VAL A 188 10.90 -10.78 -1.19
N ASP A 189 11.47 -11.83 -0.58
CA ASP A 189 11.92 -13.02 -1.29
C ASP A 189 10.76 -13.81 -1.91
N ILE A 190 9.66 -13.96 -1.18
CA ILE A 190 8.48 -14.69 -1.66
C ILE A 190 7.65 -13.87 -2.65
N MET A 191 7.47 -12.58 -2.41
CA MET A 191 6.74 -11.70 -3.30
C MET A 191 7.46 -11.54 -4.65
N GLY A 192 8.81 -11.43 -4.62
CA GLY A 192 9.65 -11.38 -5.83
C GLY A 192 9.19 -10.31 -6.82
N ASP A 193 9.09 -10.66 -8.10
CA ASP A 193 8.69 -9.74 -9.18
C ASP A 193 7.24 -9.24 -9.08
N ARG A 194 6.43 -9.83 -8.17
CA ARG A 194 5.06 -9.37 -7.90
C ARG A 194 5.00 -8.21 -6.92
N LEU A 195 6.12 -7.86 -6.26
CA LEU A 195 6.18 -6.73 -5.34
C LEU A 195 6.04 -5.41 -6.11
N MET A 196 4.94 -4.70 -5.88
CA MET A 196 4.61 -3.46 -6.58
C MET A 196 4.84 -2.22 -5.74
N ASN A 197 4.65 -2.31 -4.42
CA ASN A 197 4.68 -1.18 -3.50
C ASN A 197 5.29 -1.58 -2.16
N VAL A 198 5.95 -0.64 -1.48
CA VAL A 198 6.52 -0.85 -0.15
C VAL A 198 6.09 0.29 0.77
N HIS A 199 5.33 -0.05 1.82
CA HIS A 199 4.90 0.89 2.85
C HIS A 199 5.92 0.96 3.98
N LEU A 200 6.26 2.19 4.35
CA LEU A 200 7.32 2.50 5.31
C LEU A 200 6.76 3.18 6.55
N CYS A 201 7.06 2.61 7.70
CA CYS A 201 6.85 3.19 9.02
C CYS A 201 8.03 2.78 9.91
N ASP A 202 8.50 3.66 10.77
CA ASP A 202 9.57 3.34 11.71
C ASP A 202 9.00 2.96 13.09
N HIS A 203 9.83 2.41 13.95
CA HIS A 203 9.47 2.08 15.32
C HIS A 203 10.62 2.32 16.30
N THR A 204 10.28 2.63 17.55
CA THR A 204 11.23 2.76 18.64
C THR A 204 11.73 1.37 19.11
N SER A 205 12.78 1.35 19.92
CA SER A 205 13.25 0.12 20.57
C SER A 205 12.22 -0.56 21.46
N GLU A 206 11.21 0.19 21.93
CA GLU A 206 10.08 -0.34 22.74
C GLU A 206 8.92 -0.86 21.87
N GLY A 207 9.03 -0.74 20.55
CA GLY A 207 8.02 -1.25 19.65
C GLY A 207 6.84 -0.32 19.42
N LYS A 208 7.00 0.99 19.59
CA LYS A 208 6.01 1.99 19.20
C LYS A 208 6.34 2.55 17.83
N THR A 209 5.32 2.79 17.00
CA THR A 209 5.50 3.48 15.72
C THR A 209 6.04 4.90 15.94
N CYS A 210 6.83 5.38 15.01
CA CYS A 210 7.37 6.73 14.99
C CYS A 210 7.70 7.16 13.56
N VAL A 211 8.08 8.43 13.39
CA VAL A 211 8.44 9.00 12.10
C VAL A 211 9.64 8.25 11.50
N VAL A 212 9.56 7.95 10.22
CA VAL A 212 10.64 7.33 9.44
C VAL A 212 11.97 8.06 9.64
N GLY A 213 13.00 7.33 10.05
CA GLY A 213 14.33 7.84 10.36
C GLY A 213 14.50 8.37 11.80
N LYS A 214 13.47 8.27 12.64
CA LYS A 214 13.54 8.63 14.07
C LYS A 214 13.56 7.42 15.01
N GLY A 215 13.40 6.21 14.47
CA GLY A 215 13.41 4.95 15.21
C GLY A 215 14.68 4.14 15.03
N VAL A 216 14.51 2.82 15.04
CA VAL A 216 15.63 1.87 15.01
C VAL A 216 15.68 1.02 13.74
N PHE A 217 14.73 1.20 12.83
CA PHE A 217 14.66 0.40 11.58
C PHE A 217 15.78 0.80 10.62
N ASP A 218 16.46 -0.19 10.03
CA ASP A 218 17.55 0.04 9.08
C ASP A 218 17.02 0.21 7.65
N PHE A 219 16.61 1.43 7.30
CA PHE A 219 16.16 1.78 5.95
C PHE A 219 17.24 1.65 4.88
N LYS A 220 18.51 1.79 5.26
CA LYS A 220 19.62 1.61 4.34
C LYS A 220 19.73 0.14 3.92
N GLU A 221 19.62 -0.78 4.88
CA GLU A 221 19.59 -2.22 4.59
C GLU A 221 18.40 -2.58 3.69
N LEU A 222 17.21 -2.05 4.02
CA LEU A 222 15.99 -2.28 3.21
C LEU A 222 16.19 -1.84 1.75
N ILE A 223 16.62 -0.61 1.53
CA ILE A 223 16.79 -0.04 0.18
C ILE A 223 17.85 -0.83 -0.60
N SER A 224 18.98 -1.17 0.02
CA SER A 224 20.00 -2.00 -0.60
C SER A 224 19.50 -3.40 -0.95
N TYR A 225 18.70 -4.03 -0.07
CA TYR A 225 18.12 -5.34 -0.31
C TYR A 225 17.11 -5.32 -1.46
N LEU A 226 16.17 -4.37 -1.44
CA LEU A 226 15.19 -4.17 -2.51
C LEU A 226 15.88 -3.94 -3.86
N HIS A 227 16.92 -3.13 -3.87
CA HIS A 227 17.70 -2.86 -5.07
C HIS A 227 18.39 -4.14 -5.61
N LYS A 228 19.01 -4.96 -4.73
CA LYS A 228 19.59 -6.27 -5.10
C LYS A 228 18.56 -7.23 -5.70
N LYS A 229 17.33 -7.15 -5.25
CA LYS A 229 16.20 -7.95 -5.76
C LYS A 229 15.58 -7.38 -7.05
N GLY A 230 16.06 -6.24 -7.55
CA GLY A 230 15.56 -5.62 -8.78
C GLY A 230 14.27 -4.83 -8.60
N TYR A 231 13.87 -4.53 -7.37
CA TYR A 231 12.68 -3.74 -7.10
C TYR A 231 12.81 -2.30 -7.61
N THR A 232 11.85 -1.84 -8.38
CA THR A 232 11.81 -0.49 -8.98
C THR A 232 10.58 0.33 -8.63
N GLY A 233 9.66 -0.25 -7.86
CA GLY A 233 8.45 0.42 -7.39
C GLY A 233 8.74 1.54 -6.38
N PRO A 234 7.71 2.26 -5.91
CA PRO A 234 7.86 3.35 -4.95
C PRO A 234 8.12 2.86 -3.53
N LEU A 235 8.61 3.79 -2.72
CA LEU A 235 8.73 3.69 -1.26
C LEU A 235 7.74 4.68 -0.66
N ILE A 236 6.63 4.20 -0.12
CA ILE A 236 5.52 5.04 0.37
C ILE A 236 5.57 5.14 1.89
N ILE A 237 5.75 6.34 2.41
CA ILE A 237 5.62 6.61 3.85
C ILE A 237 4.15 6.47 4.21
N GLU A 238 3.85 5.51 5.10
CA GLU A 238 2.53 5.30 5.68
C GLU A 238 2.64 5.16 7.19
N GLN A 239 2.36 6.23 7.89
CA GLN A 239 2.47 6.30 9.34
C GLN A 239 1.23 6.90 9.99
N TYR A 240 1.04 6.66 11.28
CA TYR A 240 -0.12 7.20 11.98
C TYR A 240 0.01 8.71 12.21
N ALA A 241 -1.12 9.41 12.14
CA ALA A 241 -1.18 10.85 12.42
C ALA A 241 -0.76 11.21 13.85
N SER A 242 -0.73 10.25 14.78
CA SER A 242 -0.23 10.39 16.14
C SER A 242 1.30 10.35 16.28
N ASP A 243 2.02 9.89 15.25
CA ASP A 243 3.46 9.66 15.32
C ASP A 243 4.28 10.95 15.13
N TYR A 244 3.64 12.04 14.73
CA TYR A 244 4.27 13.34 14.48
C TYR A 244 3.40 14.50 15.00
N THR A 245 4.03 15.61 15.28
CA THR A 245 3.36 16.85 15.73
C THR A 245 3.30 17.91 14.65
N ASP A 246 4.29 17.96 13.76
CA ASP A 246 4.40 18.90 12.66
C ASP A 246 4.62 18.19 11.33
N PHE A 247 4.01 18.69 10.25
CA PHE A 247 4.14 18.10 8.93
C PHE A 247 5.57 18.14 8.39
N SER A 248 6.41 19.08 8.85
CA SER A 248 7.82 19.15 8.46
C SER A 248 8.60 17.88 8.83
N GLU A 249 8.19 17.16 9.89
CA GLU A 249 8.80 15.88 10.29
C GLU A 249 8.63 14.81 9.20
N ILE A 250 7.47 14.78 8.52
CA ILE A 250 7.26 13.90 7.36
C ILE A 250 8.13 14.37 6.17
N GLY A 251 8.27 15.68 5.96
CA GLY A 251 9.17 16.22 4.96
C GLY A 251 10.65 15.88 5.23
N GLU A 252 11.06 15.81 6.50
CA GLU A 252 12.40 15.31 6.88
C GLU A 252 12.55 13.83 6.51
N ALA A 253 11.54 13.00 6.80
CA ALA A 253 11.52 11.59 6.44
C ALA A 253 11.64 11.38 4.91
N VAL A 254 10.93 12.18 4.11
CA VAL A 254 11.06 12.15 2.64
C VAL A 254 12.50 12.47 2.22
N ARG A 255 13.09 13.54 2.72
CA ARG A 255 14.49 13.91 2.40
C ARG A 255 15.48 12.84 2.80
N TYR A 256 15.30 12.25 3.99
CA TYR A 256 16.13 11.16 4.48
C TYR A 256 16.09 9.94 3.54
N LEU A 257 14.91 9.46 3.18
CA LEU A 257 14.76 8.32 2.27
C LEU A 257 15.31 8.62 0.88
N LYS A 258 15.04 9.80 0.33
CA LYS A 258 15.58 10.20 -0.99
C LYS A 258 17.09 10.18 -1.02
N LYS A 259 17.72 10.67 0.05
CA LYS A 259 19.18 10.60 0.18
C LYS A 259 19.68 9.16 0.20
N LEU A 260 19.05 8.26 0.96
CA LEU A 260 19.43 6.85 0.99
C LEU A 260 19.30 6.18 -0.39
N VAL A 261 18.24 6.49 -1.12
CA VAL A 261 18.02 5.98 -2.49
C VAL A 261 19.12 6.52 -3.42
N GLU A 262 19.43 7.81 -3.38
CA GLU A 262 20.49 8.43 -4.18
C GLU A 262 21.86 7.81 -3.88
N ASP A 263 22.20 7.64 -2.60
CA ASP A 263 23.47 7.06 -2.17
C ASP A 263 23.62 5.60 -2.65
N GLU A 264 22.56 4.79 -2.60
CA GLU A 264 22.56 3.40 -3.09
C GLU A 264 22.79 3.33 -4.62
N TYR A 265 22.17 4.23 -5.38
CA TYR A 265 22.35 4.27 -6.83
C TYR A 265 23.70 4.85 -7.25
N ALA A 266 24.26 5.80 -6.47
CA ALA A 266 25.60 6.38 -6.76
C ALA A 266 26.70 5.33 -6.58
N LEU A 267 26.61 4.44 -5.61
CA LEU A 267 27.58 3.37 -5.37
C LEU A 267 27.76 2.41 -6.57
N LYS A 268 26.74 2.26 -7.43
CA LYS A 268 26.78 1.35 -8.60
C LYS A 268 27.33 1.94 -9.88
N ILE A 269 27.50 3.25 -9.97
CA ILE A 269 28.13 3.88 -11.14
C ILE A 269 29.65 3.59 -11.14
N TRP A 270 30.19 3.14 -10.01
CA TRP A 270 31.62 2.90 -9.81
C TRP A 270 32.02 1.40 -9.70
N LEU A 271 31.05 0.49 -9.83
CA LEU A 271 31.27 -0.97 -9.90
C LEU A 271 30.91 -1.53 -11.29
#